data_9ba8165da0c0e597cc28303113d1c6b5
#
_entry.id   9ba8165da0c0e597cc28303113d1c6b5
#
_cell.length_a   1.000
_cell.length_b   1.000
_cell.length_c   1.000
_cell.angle_alpha   90.00
_cell.angle_beta   90.00
_cell.angle_gamma   90.00
#
_symmetry.space_group_name_H-M   'P 1'
#
loop_
_entity.id
_entity.type
_entity.pdbx_description
1 polymer ?
#
loop_
_entity_poly.entity_id
_entity_poly.type
_entity_poly.pdbx_seq_one_letter_code
_entity_poly.pdbx_strand_id
1 'polypeptide(L)'
;LNSNYSKIKIFVRSKIELINPKIEIIETDFNDLEKYRNDIKGEDCFFCIGTTRKNSPNKNEYERIELNIPIQIAQIAKSNSIKSFFFVSSGYADPKSSGDYLKFKGLVEQEIKNQNFDKIGIMRPSFLLGNRKEKRIGEKFGIILFKLLTPILVGPLRKMRPIRAEIVAKAMVKLANENINQSIFESNEIAELVR
;
A
#
# COMPACT_ATOMS: atom_id res chain seq x y z
N LEU A 1 -12.93 -12.37 5.29
CA LEU A 1 -12.76 -11.20 6.17
C LEU A 1 -12.22 -11.66 7.52
N ASN A 2 -11.26 -10.88 8.09
CA ASN A 2 -10.72 -11.16 9.42
C ASN A 2 -11.80 -10.91 10.48
N SER A 3 -11.93 -11.84 11.45
CA SER A 3 -12.96 -11.78 12.52
C SER A 3 -12.73 -10.61 13.50
N ASN A 4 -11.48 -10.13 13.60
CA ASN A 4 -11.11 -9.06 14.51
C ASN A 4 -11.69 -7.68 14.11
N TYR A 5 -12.16 -7.54 12.87
CA TYR A 5 -12.82 -6.30 12.41
C TYR A 5 -14.34 -6.46 12.44
N SER A 6 -15.01 -5.58 13.19
CA SER A 6 -16.48 -5.49 13.22
C SER A 6 -17.02 -4.72 12.01
N LYS A 7 -16.27 -3.73 11.52
CA LYS A 7 -16.64 -2.87 10.39
C LYS A 7 -15.41 -2.55 9.53
N ILE A 8 -15.60 -2.50 8.22
CA ILE A 8 -14.57 -2.13 7.23
C ILE A 8 -15.18 -1.06 6.31
N LYS A 9 -14.54 0.11 6.25
CA LYS A 9 -14.87 1.15 5.28
C LYS A 9 -13.89 1.09 4.13
N ILE A 10 -14.41 1.05 2.90
CA ILE A 10 -13.61 0.96 1.67
C ILE A 10 -13.87 2.20 0.84
N PHE A 11 -12.83 3.01 0.63
CA PHE A 11 -12.88 4.19 -0.24
C PHE A 11 -12.45 3.79 -1.65
N VAL A 12 -13.31 4.03 -2.65
CA VAL A 12 -13.11 3.61 -4.03
C VAL A 12 -13.46 4.73 -5.01
N ARG A 13 -12.83 4.73 -6.19
CA ARG A 13 -13.11 5.73 -7.24
C ARG A 13 -14.32 5.40 -8.11
N SER A 14 -14.76 4.16 -8.08
CA SER A 14 -15.91 3.69 -8.84
C SER A 14 -16.64 2.62 -8.05
N LYS A 15 -17.95 2.56 -8.26
CA LYS A 15 -18.80 1.57 -7.60
C LYS A 15 -18.28 0.17 -7.80
N ILE A 16 -18.19 -0.58 -6.70
CA ILE A 16 -17.87 -2.00 -6.68
C ILE A 16 -19.05 -2.76 -6.06
N GLU A 17 -19.35 -3.94 -6.59
CA GLU A 17 -20.37 -4.81 -6.02
C GLU A 17 -19.68 -5.76 -5.03
N LEU A 18 -19.80 -5.45 -3.75
CA LEU A 18 -19.31 -6.28 -2.67
C LEU A 18 -20.36 -6.30 -1.55
N ILE A 19 -21.11 -7.40 -1.48
CA ILE A 19 -22.19 -7.56 -0.50
C ILE A 19 -21.64 -8.25 0.73
N ASN A 20 -21.43 -7.50 1.80
CA ASN A 20 -21.07 -8.04 3.11
C ASN A 20 -21.53 -7.06 4.21
N PRO A 21 -22.21 -7.51 5.27
CA PRO A 21 -22.75 -6.63 6.32
C PRO A 21 -21.68 -5.85 7.09
N LYS A 22 -20.43 -6.29 7.10
CA LYS A 22 -19.31 -5.59 7.73
C LYS A 22 -18.70 -4.52 6.84
N ILE A 23 -19.04 -4.45 5.55
CA ILE A 23 -18.39 -3.57 4.58
C ILE A 23 -19.30 -2.39 4.24
N GLU A 24 -18.76 -1.21 4.40
CA GLU A 24 -19.30 0.05 3.90
C GLU A 24 -18.42 0.56 2.77
N ILE A 25 -19.03 0.78 1.59
CA ILE A 25 -18.32 1.28 0.41
C ILE A 25 -18.62 2.78 0.30
N ILE A 26 -17.57 3.58 0.22
CA ILE A 26 -17.62 5.03 0.06
C ILE A 26 -17.00 5.38 -1.28
N GLU A 27 -17.81 5.85 -2.21
CA GLU A 27 -17.32 6.31 -3.52
C GLU A 27 -16.79 7.73 -3.39
N THR A 28 -15.56 7.96 -3.88
CA THR A 28 -14.88 9.26 -3.83
C THR A 28 -13.89 9.39 -4.98
N ASP A 29 -13.78 10.58 -5.52
CA ASP A 29 -12.77 10.93 -6.53
C ASP A 29 -11.40 11.29 -5.93
N PHE A 30 -11.32 11.37 -4.59
CA PHE A 30 -10.14 11.81 -3.82
C PHE A 30 -9.67 13.24 -4.15
N ASN A 31 -10.52 14.12 -4.71
CA ASN A 31 -10.16 15.50 -5.01
C ASN A 31 -10.26 16.40 -3.77
N ASP A 32 -11.25 16.14 -2.91
CA ASP A 32 -11.46 16.87 -1.67
C ASP A 32 -11.65 15.88 -0.52
N LEU A 33 -10.54 15.54 0.13
CA LEU A 33 -10.51 14.57 1.22
C LEU A 33 -11.14 15.10 2.52
N GLU A 34 -11.24 16.42 2.68
CA GLU A 34 -11.87 17.02 3.84
C GLU A 34 -13.36 16.68 3.94
N LYS A 35 -14.05 16.50 2.81
CA LYS A 35 -15.45 16.03 2.79
C LYS A 35 -15.62 14.67 3.46
N TYR A 36 -14.59 13.84 3.41
CA TYR A 36 -14.60 12.48 3.97
C TYR A 36 -13.90 12.37 5.32
N ARG A 37 -13.48 13.50 5.91
CA ARG A 37 -12.80 13.53 7.20
C ARG A 37 -13.57 12.74 8.25
N ASN A 38 -14.89 12.91 8.31
CA ASN A 38 -15.73 12.22 9.27
C ASN A 38 -15.93 10.73 8.97
N ASP A 39 -15.64 10.29 7.76
CA ASP A 39 -15.73 8.89 7.35
C ASP A 39 -14.41 8.14 7.53
N ILE A 40 -13.28 8.85 7.49
CA ILE A 40 -11.93 8.29 7.74
C ILE A 40 -11.77 8.09 9.25
N LYS A 41 -12.42 7.07 9.80
CA LYS A 41 -12.42 6.71 11.22
C LYS A 41 -12.27 5.21 11.39
N GLY A 42 -11.60 4.80 12.47
CA GLY A 42 -11.37 3.40 12.82
C GLY A 42 -10.16 3.27 13.73
N GLU A 43 -9.68 2.06 13.91
CA GLU A 43 -8.46 1.78 14.64
C GLU A 43 -7.25 1.68 13.68
N ASP A 44 -7.46 1.07 12.52
CA ASP A 44 -6.43 0.79 11.52
C ASP A 44 -6.76 1.44 10.18
N CYS A 45 -5.77 2.08 9.56
CA CYS A 45 -5.86 2.60 8.20
C CYS A 45 -4.93 1.81 7.28
N PHE A 46 -5.48 1.23 6.20
CA PHE A 46 -4.74 0.51 5.17
C PHE A 46 -4.73 1.32 3.88
N PHE A 47 -3.62 1.94 3.53
CA PHE A 47 -3.49 2.74 2.33
C PHE A 47 -2.81 1.95 1.21
N CYS A 48 -3.60 1.61 0.19
CA CYS A 48 -3.19 0.79 -0.95
C CYS A 48 -3.39 1.49 -2.30
N ILE A 49 -3.66 2.81 -2.30
CA ILE A 49 -3.88 3.57 -3.53
C ILE A 49 -2.53 3.88 -4.18
N GLY A 50 -2.50 3.81 -5.51
CA GLY A 50 -1.37 4.19 -6.31
C GLY A 50 -1.73 4.18 -7.79
N THR A 51 -0.86 4.77 -8.62
CA THR A 51 -1.04 4.82 -10.06
C THR A 51 0.26 4.51 -10.80
N THR A 52 0.24 4.62 -12.12
CA THR A 52 1.43 4.49 -12.96
C THR A 52 1.48 5.69 -13.90
N ARG A 53 2.69 6.03 -14.40
CA ARG A 53 2.84 7.09 -15.41
C ARG A 53 1.97 6.85 -16.64
N LYS A 54 1.71 5.59 -17.01
CA LYS A 54 0.82 5.26 -18.12
C LYS A 54 -0.63 5.68 -17.84
N ASN A 55 -1.11 5.42 -16.60
CA ASN A 55 -2.51 5.70 -16.21
C ASN A 55 -2.72 7.16 -15.76
N SER A 56 -1.63 7.84 -15.37
CA SER A 56 -1.62 9.26 -15.00
C SER A 56 -0.43 9.95 -15.69
N PRO A 57 -0.54 10.23 -17.00
CA PRO A 57 0.54 10.85 -17.76
C PRO A 57 0.81 12.30 -17.35
N ASN A 58 -0.20 13.00 -16.85
CA ASN A 58 -0.05 14.34 -16.30
C ASN A 58 0.77 14.30 -15.01
N LYS A 59 1.85 15.10 -14.95
CA LYS A 59 2.79 15.10 -13.83
C LYS A 59 2.11 15.51 -12.51
N ASN A 60 1.27 16.54 -12.54
CA ASN A 60 0.61 17.05 -11.34
C ASN A 60 -0.38 16.02 -10.78
N GLU A 61 -1.13 15.35 -11.67
CA GLU A 61 -2.05 14.28 -11.28
C GLU A 61 -1.31 13.06 -10.73
N TYR A 62 -0.16 12.72 -11.33
CA TYR A 62 0.69 11.65 -10.83
C TYR A 62 1.22 11.95 -9.42
N GLU A 63 1.73 13.16 -9.21
CA GLU A 63 2.20 13.63 -7.90
C GLU A 63 1.06 13.70 -6.88
N ARG A 64 -0.11 14.18 -7.29
CA ARG A 64 -1.30 14.20 -6.44
C ARG A 64 -1.62 12.81 -5.90
N ILE A 65 -1.64 11.78 -6.76
CA ILE A 65 -2.01 10.42 -6.37
C ILE A 65 -0.91 9.73 -5.57
N GLU A 66 0.36 9.87 -5.97
CA GLU A 66 1.48 9.14 -5.37
C GLU A 66 2.07 9.81 -4.13
N LEU A 67 1.86 11.13 -3.97
CA LEU A 67 2.43 11.92 -2.86
C LEU A 67 1.35 12.60 -2.01
N ASN A 68 0.49 13.44 -2.62
CA ASN A 68 -0.35 14.34 -1.82
C ASN A 68 -1.51 13.59 -1.14
N ILE A 69 -2.21 12.71 -1.85
CA ILE A 69 -3.32 11.92 -1.28
C ILE A 69 -2.87 11.06 -0.09
N PRO A 70 -1.81 10.23 -0.17
CA PRO A 70 -1.40 9.43 0.97
C PRO A 70 -0.98 10.27 2.18
N ILE A 71 -0.32 11.43 1.97
CA ILE A 71 0.05 12.35 3.04
C ILE A 71 -1.21 12.92 3.71
N GLN A 72 -2.15 13.45 2.95
CA GLN A 72 -3.40 14.00 3.49
C GLN A 72 -4.22 12.94 4.25
N ILE A 73 -4.32 11.72 3.71
CA ILE A 73 -4.99 10.62 4.41
C ILE A 73 -4.29 10.29 5.72
N ALA A 74 -2.96 10.27 5.77
CA ALA A 74 -2.23 10.02 7.01
C ALA A 74 -2.48 11.13 8.05
N GLN A 75 -2.50 12.40 7.63
CA GLN A 75 -2.79 13.54 8.49
C GLN A 75 -4.24 13.48 9.04
N ILE A 76 -5.23 13.21 8.18
CA ILE A 76 -6.63 13.05 8.59
C ILE A 76 -6.78 11.85 9.55
N ALA A 77 -6.17 10.70 9.20
CA ALA A 77 -6.20 9.51 10.04
C ALA A 77 -5.65 9.79 11.44
N LYS A 78 -4.51 10.48 11.54
CA LYS A 78 -3.91 10.86 12.83
C LYS A 78 -4.80 11.84 13.60
N SER A 79 -5.35 12.86 12.93
CA SER A 79 -6.26 13.83 13.57
C SER A 79 -7.55 13.17 14.09
N ASN A 80 -7.97 12.08 13.48
CA ASN A 80 -9.12 11.27 13.90
C ASN A 80 -8.76 10.17 14.91
N SER A 81 -7.55 10.22 15.49
CA SER A 81 -7.07 9.28 16.51
C SER A 81 -6.99 7.83 16.04
N ILE A 82 -6.80 7.60 14.72
CA ILE A 82 -6.46 6.27 14.19
C ILE A 82 -5.10 5.88 14.77
N LYS A 83 -5.01 4.67 15.33
CA LYS A 83 -3.81 4.20 16.04
C LYS A 83 -2.75 3.64 15.11
N SER A 84 -3.19 2.95 14.04
CA SER A 84 -2.26 2.22 13.16
C SER A 84 -2.40 2.67 11.71
N PHE A 85 -1.26 2.81 11.02
CA PHE A 85 -1.23 3.16 9.61
C PHE A 85 -0.36 2.18 8.82
N PHE A 86 -0.98 1.54 7.82
CA PHE A 86 -0.33 0.57 6.95
C PHE A 86 -0.28 1.10 5.52
N PHE A 87 0.91 1.14 4.93
CA PHE A 87 1.16 1.75 3.63
C PHE A 87 1.83 0.78 2.66
N VAL A 88 1.29 0.67 1.45
CA VAL A 88 1.96 -0.04 0.35
C VAL A 88 2.88 0.93 -0.37
N SER A 89 4.16 0.84 -0.04
CA SER A 89 5.26 1.58 -0.65
C SER A 89 5.87 0.83 -1.84
N SER A 90 7.15 0.95 -2.04
CA SER A 90 7.92 0.25 -3.08
C SER A 90 9.30 -0.12 -2.57
N GLY A 91 9.83 -1.24 -3.02
CA GLY A 91 11.25 -1.54 -2.86
C GLY A 91 12.11 -0.38 -3.38
N TYR A 92 13.16 -0.05 -2.66
CA TYR A 92 14.06 1.07 -2.96
C TYR A 92 13.44 2.47 -2.84
N ALA A 93 12.30 2.64 -2.16
CA ALA A 93 11.75 3.96 -1.86
C ALA A 93 12.79 4.82 -1.12
N ASP A 94 13.10 6.00 -1.68
CA ASP A 94 14.12 6.91 -1.17
C ASP A 94 13.72 8.37 -1.48
N PRO A 95 13.55 9.23 -0.45
CA PRO A 95 13.18 10.63 -0.65
C PRO A 95 14.22 11.43 -1.45
N LYS A 96 15.46 10.93 -1.55
CA LYS A 96 16.56 11.53 -2.33
C LYS A 96 16.67 10.95 -3.74
N SER A 97 15.82 10.01 -4.12
CA SER A 97 15.85 9.41 -5.46
C SER A 97 15.66 10.46 -6.56
N SER A 98 16.38 10.32 -7.66
CA SER A 98 16.19 11.15 -8.86
C SER A 98 14.90 10.81 -9.62
N GLY A 99 14.37 9.61 -9.43
CA GLY A 99 13.13 9.16 -10.05
C GLY A 99 11.90 9.52 -9.20
N ASP A 100 10.92 10.23 -9.79
CA ASP A 100 9.72 10.72 -9.10
C ASP A 100 9.01 9.62 -8.28
N TYR A 101 8.86 8.40 -8.83
CA TYR A 101 8.15 7.31 -8.15
C TYR A 101 8.79 6.93 -6.81
N LEU A 102 10.08 6.61 -6.82
CA LEU A 102 10.79 6.21 -5.60
C LEU A 102 10.93 7.37 -4.63
N LYS A 103 11.11 8.59 -5.16
CA LYS A 103 11.16 9.82 -4.37
C LYS A 103 9.83 10.04 -3.65
N PHE A 104 8.69 9.97 -4.35
CA PHE A 104 7.38 10.20 -3.75
C PHE A 104 7.07 9.13 -2.70
N LYS A 105 7.35 7.85 -2.99
CA LYS A 105 7.20 6.79 -1.99
C LYS A 105 8.04 7.06 -0.74
N GLY A 106 9.30 7.45 -0.90
CA GLY A 106 10.17 7.79 0.22
C GLY A 106 9.69 8.99 1.05
N LEU A 107 9.19 10.04 0.39
CA LEU A 107 8.62 11.21 1.08
C LEU A 107 7.36 10.84 1.87
N VAL A 108 6.46 10.02 1.30
CA VAL A 108 5.27 9.53 2.01
C VAL A 108 5.66 8.69 3.22
N GLU A 109 6.66 7.81 3.11
CA GLU A 109 7.16 7.03 4.24
C GLU A 109 7.69 7.92 5.38
N GLN A 110 8.43 9.00 5.05
CA GLN A 110 8.90 9.96 6.04
C GLN A 110 7.73 10.65 6.73
N GLU A 111 6.73 11.12 5.96
CA GLU A 111 5.57 11.81 6.52
C GLU A 111 4.74 10.89 7.43
N ILE A 112 4.49 9.64 7.03
CA ILE A 112 3.79 8.67 7.88
C ILE A 112 4.53 8.47 9.22
N LYS A 113 5.86 8.37 9.20
CA LYS A 113 6.66 8.24 10.42
C LYS A 113 6.57 9.48 11.30
N ASN A 114 6.56 10.69 10.71
CA ASN A 114 6.45 11.95 11.43
C ASN A 114 5.09 12.12 12.13
N GLN A 115 4.04 11.45 11.65
CA GLN A 115 2.71 11.47 12.29
C GLN A 115 2.67 10.73 13.64
N ASN A 116 3.70 9.94 13.97
CA ASN A 116 3.78 9.22 15.26
C ASN A 116 2.52 8.38 15.57
N PHE A 117 2.10 7.53 14.62
CA PHE A 117 1.11 6.50 14.90
C PHE A 117 1.65 5.49 15.91
N ASP A 118 0.78 4.90 16.72
CA ASP A 118 1.16 3.87 17.69
C ASP A 118 1.76 2.65 16.98
N LYS A 119 1.26 2.36 15.76
CA LYS A 119 1.78 1.28 14.91
C LYS A 119 1.88 1.74 13.45
N ILE A 120 3.01 1.44 12.83
CA ILE A 120 3.26 1.75 11.42
C ILE A 120 3.74 0.46 10.73
N GLY A 121 3.12 0.14 9.58
CA GLY A 121 3.53 -0.95 8.72
C GLY A 121 3.74 -0.48 7.26
N ILE A 122 4.99 -0.31 6.86
CA ILE A 122 5.37 0.10 5.49
C ILE A 122 5.81 -1.13 4.71
N MET A 123 4.99 -1.53 3.75
CA MET A 123 5.29 -2.65 2.86
C MET A 123 6.08 -2.14 1.66
N ARG A 124 7.29 -2.64 1.46
CA ARG A 124 8.15 -2.36 0.30
C ARG A 124 8.22 -3.57 -0.65
N PRO A 125 7.14 -3.91 -1.35
CA PRO A 125 7.20 -4.97 -2.35
C PRO A 125 8.12 -4.57 -3.50
N SER A 126 8.88 -5.52 -4.06
CA SER A 126 9.67 -5.29 -5.26
C SER A 126 8.76 -5.20 -6.49
N PHE A 127 8.19 -6.32 -6.89
CA PHE A 127 7.19 -6.40 -7.97
C PHE A 127 5.94 -7.09 -7.46
N LEU A 128 4.80 -6.38 -7.55
CA LEU A 128 3.50 -6.94 -7.18
C LEU A 128 2.95 -7.81 -8.32
N LEU A 129 2.77 -9.10 -8.02
CA LEU A 129 2.04 -10.03 -8.87
C LEU A 129 0.58 -10.05 -8.44
N GLY A 130 -0.34 -9.84 -9.39
CA GLY A 130 -1.78 -9.88 -9.11
C GLY A 130 -2.59 -10.01 -10.38
N ASN A 131 -3.84 -10.48 -10.25
CA ASN A 131 -4.81 -10.52 -11.34
C ASN A 131 -5.30 -9.09 -11.64
N ARG A 132 -4.54 -8.33 -12.41
CA ARG A 132 -4.99 -7.02 -12.91
C ARG A 132 -5.84 -7.22 -14.14
N LYS A 133 -6.98 -6.50 -14.23
CA LYS A 133 -7.84 -6.51 -15.43
C LYS A 133 -7.11 -6.05 -16.69
N GLU A 134 -6.06 -5.25 -16.56
CA GLU A 134 -5.19 -4.84 -17.66
C GLU A 134 -4.04 -5.82 -17.84
N LYS A 135 -4.11 -6.64 -18.86
CA LYS A 135 -3.01 -7.50 -19.34
C LYS A 135 -1.89 -6.62 -19.87
N ARG A 136 -0.83 -6.40 -19.10
CA ARG A 136 0.42 -5.86 -19.65
C ARG A 136 1.07 -6.95 -20.50
N ILE A 137 1.32 -6.66 -21.78
CA ILE A 137 1.93 -7.60 -22.76
C ILE A 137 3.27 -8.14 -22.26
N GLY A 138 3.98 -7.44 -21.36
CA GLY A 138 5.22 -7.92 -20.72
C GLY A 138 5.06 -8.76 -19.45
N GLU A 139 3.85 -8.88 -18.87
CA GLU A 139 3.65 -9.51 -17.55
C GLU A 139 3.90 -11.03 -17.60
N LYS A 140 3.49 -11.71 -18.68
CA LYS A 140 3.76 -13.16 -18.85
C LYS A 140 5.26 -13.44 -18.99
N PHE A 141 5.97 -12.63 -19.76
CA PHE A 141 7.42 -12.74 -19.90
C PHE A 141 8.14 -12.39 -18.59
N GLY A 142 7.70 -11.34 -17.91
CA GLY A 142 8.23 -10.96 -16.62
C GLY A 142 8.06 -12.07 -15.57
N ILE A 143 6.89 -12.69 -15.47
CA ILE A 143 6.61 -13.80 -14.54
C ILE A 143 7.49 -15.01 -14.82
N ILE A 144 7.68 -15.39 -16.11
CA ILE A 144 8.52 -16.51 -16.51
C ILE A 144 9.99 -16.21 -16.20
N LEU A 145 10.46 -15.02 -16.58
CA LEU A 145 11.83 -14.59 -16.31
C LEU A 145 12.12 -14.55 -14.81
N PHE A 146 11.19 -14.02 -14.00
CA PHE A 146 11.34 -14.00 -12.55
C PHE A 146 11.28 -15.38 -11.92
N LYS A 147 10.47 -16.32 -12.42
CA LYS A 147 10.50 -17.71 -11.96
C LYS A 147 11.86 -18.36 -12.22
N LEU A 148 12.47 -18.08 -13.36
CA LEU A 148 13.81 -18.56 -13.72
C LEU A 148 14.92 -17.90 -12.85
N LEU A 149 14.75 -16.62 -12.50
CA LEU A 149 15.72 -15.88 -11.69
C LEU A 149 15.55 -16.12 -10.17
N THR A 150 14.38 -16.59 -9.71
CA THR A 150 14.09 -16.81 -8.28
C THR A 150 15.14 -17.66 -7.55
N PRO A 151 15.70 -18.74 -8.15
CA PRO A 151 16.77 -19.52 -7.53
C PRO A 151 18.06 -18.74 -7.32
N ILE A 152 18.33 -17.73 -8.17
CA ILE A 152 19.55 -16.89 -8.13
C ILE A 152 19.38 -15.76 -7.12
N LEU A 153 18.15 -15.36 -6.83
CA LEU A 153 17.84 -14.31 -5.85
C LEU A 153 17.93 -14.85 -4.40
N VAL A 154 19.16 -15.08 -3.93
CA VAL A 154 19.48 -15.57 -2.58
C VAL A 154 20.20 -14.49 -1.76
N GLY A 155 20.31 -14.69 -0.46
CA GLY A 155 20.95 -13.73 0.44
C GLY A 155 20.32 -12.34 0.35
N PRO A 156 21.10 -11.25 0.21
CA PRO A 156 20.61 -9.88 0.16
C PRO A 156 19.73 -9.59 -1.07
N LEU A 157 19.80 -10.42 -2.13
CA LEU A 157 18.96 -10.27 -3.32
C LEU A 157 17.52 -10.80 -3.12
N ARG A 158 17.23 -11.47 -2.02
CA ARG A 158 15.89 -11.98 -1.70
C ARG A 158 14.82 -10.88 -1.69
N LYS A 159 15.18 -9.66 -1.28
CA LYS A 159 14.29 -8.49 -1.30
C LYS A 159 13.79 -8.10 -2.69
N MET A 160 14.47 -8.55 -3.76
CA MET A 160 14.06 -8.31 -5.15
C MET A 160 13.03 -9.33 -5.66
N ARG A 161 12.73 -10.38 -4.89
CA ARG A 161 11.76 -11.40 -5.30
C ARG A 161 10.37 -10.79 -5.46
N PRO A 162 9.69 -11.07 -6.58
CA PRO A 162 8.30 -10.68 -6.75
C PRO A 162 7.41 -11.29 -5.67
N ILE A 163 6.37 -10.56 -5.29
CA ILE A 163 5.43 -10.98 -4.26
C ILE A 163 3.99 -10.82 -4.75
N ARG A 164 3.12 -11.74 -4.36
CA ARG A 164 1.69 -11.65 -4.69
C ARG A 164 1.00 -10.61 -3.82
N ALA A 165 0.07 -9.84 -4.41
CA ALA A 165 -0.67 -8.82 -3.69
C ALA A 165 -1.44 -9.40 -2.48
N GLU A 166 -1.95 -10.65 -2.59
CA GLU A 166 -2.65 -11.31 -1.49
C GLU A 166 -1.73 -11.58 -0.28
N ILE A 167 -0.43 -11.83 -0.54
CA ILE A 167 0.56 -12.03 0.54
C ILE A 167 0.81 -10.70 1.26
N VAL A 168 0.94 -9.60 0.50
CA VAL A 168 1.08 -8.26 1.08
C VAL A 168 -0.14 -7.91 1.95
N ALA A 169 -1.35 -8.15 1.44
CA ALA A 169 -2.58 -7.89 2.18
C ALA A 169 -2.66 -8.73 3.48
N LYS A 170 -2.32 -10.03 3.42
CA LYS A 170 -2.28 -10.89 4.60
C LYS A 170 -1.25 -10.40 5.63
N ALA A 171 -0.07 -9.99 5.18
CA ALA A 171 0.98 -9.45 6.05
C ALA A 171 0.51 -8.16 6.74
N MET A 172 -0.12 -7.23 6.01
CA MET A 172 -0.66 -6.01 6.60
C MET A 172 -1.71 -6.31 7.69
N VAL A 173 -2.63 -7.25 7.43
CA VAL A 173 -3.65 -7.66 8.41
C VAL A 173 -3.00 -8.34 9.62
N LYS A 174 -1.97 -9.18 9.41
CA LYS A 174 -1.25 -9.82 10.50
C LYS A 174 -0.54 -8.77 11.37
N LEU A 175 0.17 -7.82 10.76
CA LEU A 175 0.84 -6.73 11.49
C LEU A 175 -0.13 -5.88 12.29
N ALA A 176 -1.33 -5.62 11.78
CA ALA A 176 -2.35 -4.88 12.51
C ALA A 176 -2.75 -5.58 13.81
N ASN A 177 -2.78 -6.91 13.83
CA ASN A 177 -3.25 -7.72 14.94
C ASN A 177 -2.14 -8.25 15.86
N GLU A 178 -0.86 -8.10 15.51
CA GLU A 178 0.28 -8.58 16.29
C GLU A 178 1.21 -7.43 16.69
N ASN A 179 1.92 -7.59 17.82
CA ASN A 179 2.94 -6.64 18.26
C ASN A 179 4.29 -6.98 17.62
N ILE A 180 4.65 -6.26 16.57
CA ILE A 180 5.91 -6.40 15.86
C ILE A 180 6.62 -5.05 15.89
N ASN A 181 7.85 -5.02 16.42
CA ASN A 181 8.64 -3.79 16.62
C ASN A 181 9.35 -3.27 15.34
N GLN A 182 8.96 -3.75 14.18
CA GLN A 182 9.51 -3.31 12.89
C GLN A 182 8.44 -2.53 12.14
N SER A 183 8.84 -1.43 11.49
CA SER A 183 7.91 -0.57 10.74
C SER A 183 8.07 -0.68 9.23
N ILE A 184 9.20 -1.16 8.71
CA ILE A 184 9.44 -1.30 7.26
C ILE A 184 9.74 -2.76 6.94
N PHE A 185 9.09 -3.28 5.92
CA PHE A 185 9.20 -4.69 5.50
C PHE A 185 9.49 -4.78 4.00
N GLU A 186 10.62 -5.36 3.65
CA GLU A 186 11.00 -5.68 2.28
C GLU A 186 10.28 -6.95 1.77
N SER A 187 10.28 -7.20 0.46
CA SER A 187 9.55 -8.33 -0.17
C SER A 187 9.73 -9.69 0.52
N ASN A 188 10.96 -10.02 0.93
CA ASN A 188 11.24 -11.27 1.61
C ASN A 188 10.66 -11.30 3.03
N GLU A 189 10.76 -10.20 3.77
CA GLU A 189 10.22 -10.08 5.14
C GLU A 189 8.69 -10.13 5.12
N ILE A 190 8.05 -9.44 4.15
CA ILE A 190 6.60 -9.53 3.94
C ILE A 190 6.17 -10.98 3.71
N ALA A 191 6.92 -11.75 2.90
CA ALA A 191 6.61 -13.15 2.64
C ALA A 191 6.84 -14.05 3.87
N GLU A 192 7.81 -13.73 4.71
CA GLU A 192 8.10 -14.45 5.95
C GLU A 192 7.03 -14.22 7.02
N LEU A 193 6.44 -13.02 7.09
CA LEU A 193 5.34 -12.72 8.00
C LEU A 193 4.12 -13.64 7.83
N VAL A 194 3.88 -14.22 6.67
CA VAL A 194 2.66 -15.01 6.38
C VAL A 194 2.94 -16.50 6.12
N ARG A 195 4.15 -16.95 6.40
CA ARG A 195 4.50 -18.37 6.45
C ARG A 195 4.13 -18.98 7.79
#